data_b68f5f020b69be9aa85747b255d0ec8f
#
_entry.id   b68f5f020b69be9aa85747b255d0ec8f
#
_cell.length_a   1.000
_cell.length_b   1.000
_cell.length_c   1.000
_cell.angle_alpha   90.00
_cell.angle_beta   90.00
_cell.angle_gamma   90.00
#
_symmetry.space_group_name_H-M   'P 1'
#
loop_
_entity.id
_entity.type
_entity.pdbx_description
1 polymer ?
#
loop_
_entity_poly.entity_id
_entity_poly.type
_entity_poly.pdbx_seq_one_letter_code
_entity_poly.pdbx_strand_id
1 'polypeptide(L)'
;MNKTVLPVLAKSVLALLVAAGAASSFAQAKKEVTFAHQDMVLPYRIAMESAEIEKATGYKINWRMFGGGGDVIKAMASGDVQVGEVGSSPLAAATSQGQDVKLVWILDDIAASDTLVARNGSGINGWKDLVGKKVAVPFVSTAHYSLMVGMKLEGVDAKSVNVMNMRPPEIAAAWERGDIDASFIWDPVLSKIRRSGKAIANSGDVGKKGYPTFDGLVVNAKWAAENKDFVVAMIKAIAKADANYRNNTAKWTVGSPEVKAVAKWTKADEKDVPEAMAAFGLPDAATQMSATWLGGGAAKTLANTSAFLKEQGRLQEVKPDYSAFVDTSYLKEAMK
;
A
#
# COMPACT_ATOMS: atom_id res chain seq x y z
N MET A 1 85.44 16.17 42.78
CA MET A 1 84.93 16.52 41.45
C MET A 1 84.55 15.19 40.80
N ASN A 2 83.32 14.74 40.97
CA ASN A 2 82.76 13.51 40.31
C ASN A 2 81.48 13.83 39.71
N LYS A 3 81.41 13.79 38.41
CA LYS A 3 80.15 13.90 37.62
C LYS A 3 79.58 12.51 37.40
N THR A 4 78.45 12.24 37.99
CA THR A 4 77.67 11.04 37.84
C THR A 4 76.85 11.11 36.57
N VAL A 5 76.99 10.14 35.69
CA VAL A 5 76.20 9.93 34.48
C VAL A 5 75.02 8.99 34.84
N LEU A 6 73.78 9.42 34.73
CA LEU A 6 72.60 8.58 34.84
C LEU A 6 72.20 8.07 33.45
N PRO A 7 71.73 6.85 33.31
CA PRO A 7 71.40 6.26 32.01
C PRO A 7 69.98 6.63 31.58
N VAL A 8 69.91 7.01 30.32
CA VAL A 8 68.68 7.21 29.54
C VAL A 8 68.24 5.83 29.03
N LEU A 9 67.39 5.13 29.77
CA LEU A 9 66.81 3.88 29.30
C LEU A 9 65.50 3.54 30.09
N ALA A 10 64.46 4.33 29.91
CA ALA A 10 63.12 3.99 30.42
C ALA A 10 62.00 4.84 29.79
N LYS A 11 62.02 5.10 28.50
CA LYS A 11 60.87 5.81 27.82
C LYS A 11 60.39 5.17 26.51
N SER A 12 60.77 3.92 26.21
CA SER A 12 60.42 3.31 24.91
C SER A 12 59.45 2.11 24.97
N VAL A 13 58.87 1.79 26.15
CA VAL A 13 57.96 0.60 26.28
C VAL A 13 56.51 0.99 26.53
N LEU A 14 56.16 2.25 26.72
CA LEU A 14 54.79 2.69 26.99
C LEU A 14 54.03 3.16 25.76
N ALA A 15 54.60 3.17 24.56
CA ALA A 15 53.96 3.64 23.32
C ALA A 15 53.40 2.53 22.44
N LEU A 16 53.58 1.23 22.78
CA LEU A 16 53.07 0.09 21.98
C LEU A 16 51.81 -0.59 22.52
N LEU A 17 51.27 -0.17 23.66
CA LEU A 17 50.05 -0.74 24.25
C LEU A 17 48.77 0.08 24.09
N VAL A 18 48.84 1.24 23.44
CA VAL A 18 47.64 2.08 23.15
C VAL A 18 47.13 1.89 21.72
N ALA A 19 47.87 1.25 20.82
CA ALA A 19 47.47 1.02 19.43
C ALA A 19 46.65 -0.25 19.18
N ALA A 20 46.42 -1.11 20.19
CA ALA A 20 45.65 -2.35 20.05
C ALA A 20 44.20 -2.25 20.57
N GLY A 21 43.76 -1.08 21.08
CA GLY A 21 42.44 -0.88 21.66
C GLY A 21 41.42 -0.12 20.79
N ALA A 22 41.84 0.34 19.62
CA ALA A 22 40.95 0.97 18.66
C ALA A 22 40.52 -0.03 17.56
N ALA A 23 40.19 -1.27 17.94
CA ALA A 23 39.33 -2.11 17.12
C ALA A 23 37.95 -1.48 17.17
N SER A 24 37.71 -0.63 16.19
CA SER A 24 36.50 0.08 15.89
C SER A 24 35.29 -0.82 16.07
N SER A 25 34.55 -0.65 17.15
CA SER A 25 33.12 -0.91 17.13
C SER A 25 32.52 0.07 16.10
N PHE A 26 32.68 -0.22 14.82
CA PHE A 26 31.71 0.21 13.86
C PHE A 26 30.44 -0.51 14.29
N ALA A 27 29.68 0.09 15.21
CA ALA A 27 28.31 -0.25 15.40
C ALA A 27 27.71 -0.13 14.00
N GLN A 28 27.46 -1.28 13.37
CA GLN A 28 26.81 -1.36 12.09
C GLN A 28 25.52 -0.57 12.29
N ALA A 29 25.42 0.58 11.65
CA ALA A 29 24.24 1.45 11.77
C ALA A 29 23.04 0.53 11.56
N LYS A 30 22.16 0.46 12.57
CA LYS A 30 21.00 -0.41 12.51
C LYS A 30 20.27 -0.04 11.23
N LYS A 31 20.23 -0.94 10.27
CA LYS A 31 19.47 -0.76 9.05
C LYS A 31 18.00 -0.63 9.45
N GLU A 32 17.43 0.56 9.34
CA GLU A 32 16.03 0.83 9.67
C GLU A 32 15.29 1.29 8.42
N VAL A 33 14.02 0.93 8.31
CA VAL A 33 13.14 1.34 7.22
C VAL A 33 11.73 1.60 7.78
N THR A 34 11.08 2.64 7.32
CA THR A 34 9.66 2.86 7.60
C THR A 34 8.81 2.32 6.45
N PHE A 35 7.93 1.38 6.77
CA PHE A 35 6.97 0.81 5.85
C PHE A 35 5.57 1.31 6.22
N ALA A 36 4.97 2.09 5.32
CA ALA A 36 3.60 2.56 5.46
C ALA A 36 2.62 1.53 4.89
N HIS A 37 1.68 1.08 5.71
CA HIS A 37 0.60 0.21 5.27
C HIS A 37 -0.76 0.83 5.56
N GLN A 38 -1.79 0.31 4.91
CA GLN A 38 -3.19 0.66 5.17
C GLN A 38 -3.89 -0.48 5.92
N ASP A 39 -5.20 -0.40 6.04
CA ASP A 39 -6.02 -1.42 6.72
C ASP A 39 -6.52 -2.53 5.78
N MET A 40 -6.00 -2.60 4.54
CA MET A 40 -6.41 -3.60 3.55
C MET A 40 -6.16 -5.04 4.02
N VAL A 41 -7.15 -5.90 3.83
CA VAL A 41 -7.19 -7.28 4.32
C VAL A 41 -6.47 -8.20 3.33
N LEU A 42 -5.12 -8.21 3.39
CA LEU A 42 -4.24 -8.91 2.45
C LEU A 42 -3.39 -10.00 3.13
N PRO A 43 -3.01 -11.06 2.39
CA PRO A 43 -2.29 -12.21 2.95
C PRO A 43 -0.93 -11.86 3.56
N TYR A 44 -0.22 -10.87 3.00
CA TYR A 44 1.13 -10.56 3.44
C TYR A 44 1.23 -10.06 4.90
N ARG A 45 0.11 -9.81 5.58
CA ARG A 45 0.07 -9.54 7.02
C ARG A 45 0.69 -10.66 7.84
N ILE A 46 0.71 -11.91 7.32
CA ILE A 46 1.42 -13.01 7.99
C ILE A 46 2.94 -12.81 7.97
N ALA A 47 3.49 -12.21 6.93
CA ALA A 47 4.92 -11.87 6.88
C ALA A 47 5.28 -10.74 7.87
N MET A 48 4.37 -9.79 8.08
CA MET A 48 4.50 -8.77 9.13
C MET A 48 4.47 -9.41 10.52
N GLU A 49 3.49 -10.28 10.79
CA GLU A 49 3.32 -10.93 12.10
C GLU A 49 4.50 -11.84 12.46
N SER A 50 5.05 -12.54 11.49
CA SER A 50 6.19 -13.43 11.68
C SER A 50 7.54 -12.71 11.68
N ALA A 51 7.58 -11.40 11.38
CA ALA A 51 8.80 -10.63 11.13
C ALA A 51 9.72 -11.31 10.07
N GLU A 52 9.12 -11.86 9.02
CA GLU A 52 9.86 -12.63 8.01
C GLU A 52 10.84 -11.75 7.23
N ILE A 53 10.42 -10.52 6.89
CA ILE A 53 11.26 -9.56 6.16
C ILE A 53 12.44 -9.13 7.01
N GLU A 54 12.21 -8.80 8.28
CA GLU A 54 13.25 -8.41 9.24
C GLU A 54 14.28 -9.53 9.43
N LYS A 55 13.81 -10.79 9.57
CA LYS A 55 14.69 -11.96 9.71
C LYS A 55 15.53 -12.21 8.46
N ALA A 56 14.97 -12.00 7.29
CA ALA A 56 15.67 -12.21 6.02
C ALA A 56 16.71 -11.13 5.72
N THR A 57 16.50 -9.90 6.20
CA THR A 57 17.29 -8.73 5.80
C THR A 57 18.19 -8.17 6.91
N GLY A 58 17.87 -8.45 8.17
CA GLY A 58 18.49 -7.80 9.33
C GLY A 58 18.09 -6.33 9.51
N TYR A 59 17.10 -5.85 8.76
CA TYR A 59 16.52 -4.53 8.97
C TYR A 59 15.55 -4.55 10.15
N LYS A 60 15.43 -3.42 10.84
CA LYS A 60 14.29 -3.12 11.69
C LYS A 60 13.26 -2.39 10.86
N ILE A 61 12.03 -2.91 10.80
CA ILE A 61 10.93 -2.26 10.09
C ILE A 61 10.05 -1.49 11.07
N ASN A 62 9.89 -0.20 10.85
CA ASN A 62 8.94 0.64 11.53
C ASN A 62 7.62 0.61 10.76
N TRP A 63 6.74 -0.32 11.11
CA TRP A 63 5.42 -0.45 10.51
C TRP A 63 4.52 0.70 10.93
N ARG A 64 4.00 1.46 9.97
CA ARG A 64 3.09 2.60 10.24
C ARG A 64 1.80 2.46 9.46
N MET A 65 0.67 2.45 10.16
CA MET A 65 -0.64 2.42 9.55
C MET A 65 -1.09 3.82 9.16
N PHE A 66 -1.63 3.95 7.94
CA PHE A 66 -2.20 5.18 7.38
C PHE A 66 -3.65 4.95 6.97
N GLY A 67 -4.47 6.00 7.00
CA GLY A 67 -5.89 5.94 6.68
C GLY A 67 -6.21 5.95 5.19
N GLY A 68 -5.18 5.94 4.30
CA GLY A 68 -5.35 5.88 2.85
C GLY A 68 -4.08 6.21 2.10
N GLY A 69 -4.00 5.78 0.83
CA GLY A 69 -2.83 5.92 -0.02
C GLY A 69 -2.37 7.37 -0.26
N GLY A 70 -3.29 8.33 -0.22
CA GLY A 70 -2.96 9.76 -0.30
C GLY A 70 -2.09 10.25 0.87
N ASP A 71 -2.32 9.74 2.08
CA ASP A 71 -1.51 10.07 3.25
C ASP A 71 -0.16 9.33 3.21
N VAL A 72 -0.13 8.09 2.70
CA VAL A 72 1.12 7.34 2.45
C VAL A 72 2.03 8.12 1.52
N ILE A 73 1.53 8.57 0.36
CA ILE A 73 2.30 9.32 -0.63
C ILE A 73 2.85 10.64 -0.05
N LYS A 74 2.09 11.35 0.77
CA LYS A 74 2.57 12.55 1.47
C LYS A 74 3.74 12.24 2.40
N ALA A 75 3.66 11.14 3.15
CA ALA A 75 4.73 10.69 4.04
C ALA A 75 5.96 10.18 3.27
N MET A 76 5.78 9.61 2.07
CA MET A 76 6.90 9.28 1.18
C MET A 76 7.56 10.54 0.61
N ALA A 77 6.79 11.57 0.25
CA ALA A 77 7.29 12.83 -0.26
C ALA A 77 8.14 13.61 0.78
N SER A 78 7.80 13.50 2.08
CA SER A 78 8.61 14.12 3.16
C SER A 78 9.90 13.34 3.47
N GLY A 79 10.05 12.12 2.94
CA GLY A 79 11.19 11.23 3.24
C GLY A 79 11.01 10.35 4.50
N ASP A 80 9.90 10.51 5.21
CA ASP A 80 9.62 9.75 6.46
C ASP A 80 9.32 8.27 6.20
N VAL A 81 8.93 7.94 4.97
CA VAL A 81 8.52 6.60 4.54
C VAL A 81 9.30 6.20 3.29
N GLN A 82 9.94 5.03 3.33
CA GLN A 82 10.72 4.49 2.21
C GLN A 82 9.94 3.48 1.39
N VAL A 83 9.02 2.74 2.01
CA VAL A 83 8.16 1.73 1.38
C VAL A 83 6.71 2.03 1.72
N GLY A 84 5.81 1.96 0.74
CA GLY A 84 4.39 2.24 0.94
C GLY A 84 3.47 1.26 0.20
N GLU A 85 2.37 0.91 0.85
CA GLU A 85 1.21 0.26 0.26
C GLU A 85 0.30 1.35 -0.30
N VAL A 86 0.16 1.41 -1.62
CA VAL A 86 -0.46 2.55 -2.32
C VAL A 86 -1.34 2.08 -3.47
N GLY A 87 -2.57 2.57 -3.51
CA GLY A 87 -3.46 2.34 -4.64
C GLY A 87 -3.02 3.04 -5.92
N SER A 88 -3.45 2.53 -7.06
CA SER A 88 -3.12 3.07 -8.38
C SER A 88 -3.49 4.56 -8.54
N SER A 89 -4.57 5.03 -7.92
CA SER A 89 -4.99 6.43 -8.01
C SER A 89 -4.06 7.40 -7.27
N PRO A 90 -3.74 7.20 -5.97
CA PRO A 90 -2.75 8.06 -5.30
C PRO A 90 -1.35 7.93 -5.92
N LEU A 91 -0.97 6.75 -6.44
CA LEU A 91 0.30 6.58 -7.16
C LEU A 91 0.33 7.40 -8.46
N ALA A 92 -0.76 7.39 -9.24
CA ALA A 92 -0.89 8.20 -10.44
C ALA A 92 -0.75 9.71 -10.15
N ALA A 93 -1.36 10.17 -9.06
CA ALA A 93 -1.23 11.56 -8.62
C ALA A 93 0.22 11.90 -8.23
N ALA A 94 0.88 11.05 -7.42
CA ALA A 94 2.24 11.24 -6.97
C ALA A 94 3.25 11.30 -8.13
N THR A 95 3.16 10.34 -9.05
CA THR A 95 4.06 10.25 -10.21
C THR A 95 3.85 11.41 -11.18
N SER A 96 2.61 11.87 -11.36
CA SER A 96 2.31 13.07 -12.16
C SER A 96 2.94 14.31 -11.55
N GLN A 97 2.96 14.43 -10.22
CA GLN A 97 3.59 15.54 -9.49
C GLN A 97 5.13 15.41 -9.40
N GLY A 98 5.71 14.38 -10.00
CA GLY A 98 7.16 14.21 -10.09
C GLY A 98 7.82 13.58 -8.86
N GLN A 99 7.06 12.93 -7.98
CA GLN A 99 7.65 12.18 -6.88
C GLN A 99 8.52 11.04 -7.40
N ASP A 100 9.71 10.87 -6.83
CA ASP A 100 10.68 9.85 -7.21
C ASP A 100 10.37 8.52 -6.50
N VAL A 101 9.34 7.84 -7.00
CA VAL A 101 8.85 6.57 -6.49
C VAL A 101 8.77 5.52 -7.59
N LYS A 102 8.88 4.25 -7.24
CA LYS A 102 8.76 3.10 -8.14
C LYS A 102 7.74 2.10 -7.62
N LEU A 103 6.83 1.68 -8.49
CA LEU A 103 6.00 0.50 -8.28
C LEU A 103 6.85 -0.74 -8.53
N VAL A 104 6.94 -1.64 -7.55
CA VAL A 104 7.80 -2.83 -7.63
C VAL A 104 7.05 -4.15 -7.51
N TRP A 105 5.79 -4.12 -7.04
CA TRP A 105 4.92 -5.28 -6.89
C TRP A 105 3.45 -4.85 -6.94
N ILE A 106 2.59 -5.63 -7.59
CA ILE A 106 1.13 -5.50 -7.48
C ILE A 106 0.69 -6.34 -6.29
N LEU A 107 0.13 -5.71 -5.27
CA LEU A 107 -0.42 -6.40 -4.10
C LEU A 107 -1.69 -7.14 -4.47
N ASP A 108 -2.55 -6.48 -5.23
CA ASP A 108 -3.82 -7.06 -5.69
C ASP A 108 -4.43 -6.33 -6.89
N ASP A 109 -5.30 -7.04 -7.60
CA ASP A 109 -6.38 -6.47 -8.40
C ASP A 109 -7.53 -6.17 -7.44
N ILE A 110 -7.91 -4.92 -7.29
CA ILE A 110 -8.92 -4.48 -6.33
C ILE A 110 -10.27 -5.18 -6.56
N ALA A 111 -10.63 -5.42 -7.83
CA ALA A 111 -11.82 -6.18 -8.20
C ALA A 111 -13.06 -5.81 -7.37
N ALA A 112 -13.56 -6.73 -6.52
CA ALA A 112 -14.76 -6.51 -5.70
C ALA A 112 -14.46 -5.97 -4.29
N SER A 113 -13.19 -5.77 -3.93
CA SER A 113 -12.81 -5.33 -2.59
C SER A 113 -13.21 -3.88 -2.28
N ASP A 114 -13.22 -3.00 -3.31
CA ASP A 114 -13.81 -1.67 -3.19
C ASP A 114 -15.25 -1.70 -3.71
N THR A 115 -16.23 -1.40 -2.87
CA THR A 115 -17.66 -1.52 -3.21
C THR A 115 -18.45 -0.27 -2.80
N LEU A 116 -19.33 0.19 -3.72
CA LEU A 116 -20.36 1.17 -3.43
C LEU A 116 -21.52 0.48 -2.70
N VAL A 117 -21.72 0.86 -1.44
CA VAL A 117 -22.81 0.35 -0.59
C VAL A 117 -23.80 1.49 -0.33
N ALA A 118 -25.06 1.25 -0.58
CA ALA A 118 -26.17 2.11 -0.22
C ALA A 118 -26.80 1.67 1.10
N ARG A 119 -27.11 2.61 1.99
CA ARG A 119 -27.82 2.34 3.24
C ARG A 119 -29.21 1.80 2.95
N ASN A 120 -29.66 0.81 3.69
CA ASN A 120 -31.03 0.34 3.64
C ASN A 120 -31.99 1.48 3.97
N GLY A 121 -33.01 1.67 3.15
CA GLY A 121 -33.98 2.78 3.28
C GLY A 121 -33.54 4.11 2.67
N SER A 122 -32.33 4.24 2.11
CA SER A 122 -31.87 5.48 1.44
C SER A 122 -32.56 5.76 0.10
N GLY A 123 -33.24 4.77 -0.47
CA GLY A 123 -33.86 4.83 -1.79
C GLY A 123 -32.87 4.65 -2.95
N ILE A 124 -31.59 4.33 -2.67
CA ILE A 124 -30.57 4.10 -3.68
C ILE A 124 -30.60 2.63 -4.13
N ASN A 125 -30.86 2.40 -5.41
CA ASN A 125 -30.83 1.07 -6.06
C ASN A 125 -29.85 1.00 -7.22
N GLY A 126 -29.31 2.14 -7.66
CA GLY A 126 -28.35 2.24 -8.75
C GLY A 126 -27.67 3.60 -8.78
N TRP A 127 -26.78 3.79 -9.73
CA TRP A 127 -25.96 5.00 -9.85
C TRP A 127 -26.81 6.29 -9.98
N LYS A 128 -27.90 6.25 -10.72
CA LYS A 128 -28.77 7.43 -10.95
C LYS A 128 -29.48 7.91 -9.69
N ASP A 129 -29.67 7.03 -8.70
CA ASP A 129 -30.31 7.38 -7.44
C ASP A 129 -29.36 8.11 -6.48
N LEU A 130 -28.06 8.25 -6.85
CA LEU A 130 -27.09 9.02 -6.07
C LEU A 130 -27.33 10.53 -6.13
N VAL A 131 -28.10 11.03 -7.10
CA VAL A 131 -28.41 12.46 -7.24
C VAL A 131 -29.05 12.99 -5.94
N GLY A 132 -28.46 14.05 -5.39
CA GLY A 132 -28.88 14.68 -4.12
C GLY A 132 -28.48 13.91 -2.85
N LYS A 133 -27.86 12.72 -2.96
CA LYS A 133 -27.48 11.88 -1.82
C LYS A 133 -26.11 12.25 -1.27
N LYS A 134 -25.89 11.92 0.00
CA LYS A 134 -24.60 12.05 0.71
C LYS A 134 -23.80 10.77 0.53
N VAL A 135 -22.75 10.82 -0.26
CA VAL A 135 -21.87 9.68 -0.56
C VAL A 135 -20.48 9.92 0.02
N ALA A 136 -20.08 9.16 1.02
CA ALA A 136 -18.76 9.28 1.62
C ALA A 136 -17.74 8.40 0.92
N VAL A 137 -16.53 8.91 0.74
CA VAL A 137 -15.40 8.19 0.14
C VAL A 137 -14.08 8.85 0.56
N PRO A 138 -12.98 8.10 0.80
CA PRO A 138 -11.67 8.70 1.03
C PRO A 138 -11.14 9.32 -0.27
N PHE A 139 -10.91 10.63 -0.30
CA PHE A 139 -10.46 11.32 -1.52
C PHE A 139 -9.05 10.87 -1.95
N VAL A 140 -8.81 10.91 -3.25
CA VAL A 140 -7.57 10.45 -3.91
C VAL A 140 -7.34 8.93 -3.78
N SER A 141 -8.29 8.14 -3.25
CA SER A 141 -8.22 6.68 -3.23
C SER A 141 -8.69 6.08 -4.57
N THR A 142 -8.47 4.77 -4.74
CA THR A 142 -9.03 3.95 -5.82
C THR A 142 -10.55 3.89 -5.77
N ALA A 143 -11.11 3.80 -4.57
CA ALA A 143 -12.57 3.88 -4.35
C ALA A 143 -13.15 5.23 -4.81
N HIS A 144 -12.47 6.35 -4.54
CA HIS A 144 -12.89 7.66 -5.05
C HIS A 144 -12.83 7.71 -6.58
N TYR A 145 -11.75 7.20 -7.17
CA TYR A 145 -11.62 7.11 -8.63
C TYR A 145 -12.75 6.27 -9.22
N SER A 146 -13.02 5.09 -8.69
CA SER A 146 -14.07 4.19 -9.14
C SER A 146 -15.47 4.80 -9.00
N LEU A 147 -15.73 5.53 -7.90
CA LEU A 147 -16.99 6.28 -7.72
C LEU A 147 -17.18 7.34 -8.82
N MET A 148 -16.16 8.16 -9.05
CA MET A 148 -16.24 9.25 -10.03
C MET A 148 -16.37 8.73 -11.46
N VAL A 149 -15.58 7.69 -11.81
CA VAL A 149 -15.67 7.03 -13.13
C VAL A 149 -17.02 6.35 -13.30
N GLY A 150 -17.49 5.61 -12.29
CA GLY A 150 -18.78 4.94 -12.33
C GLY A 150 -19.93 5.91 -12.57
N MET A 151 -19.97 7.04 -11.85
CA MET A 151 -20.96 8.10 -12.09
C MET A 151 -20.89 8.63 -13.53
N LYS A 152 -19.68 8.92 -14.04
CA LYS A 152 -19.49 9.40 -15.42
C LYS A 152 -20.01 8.38 -16.44
N LEU A 153 -19.68 7.10 -16.29
CA LEU A 153 -20.11 6.03 -17.20
C LEU A 153 -21.63 5.82 -17.21
N GLU A 154 -22.29 6.07 -16.09
CA GLU A 154 -23.73 5.95 -15.92
C GLU A 154 -24.50 7.27 -16.18
N GLY A 155 -23.78 8.31 -16.62
CA GLY A 155 -24.38 9.60 -16.97
C GLY A 155 -24.87 10.42 -15.77
N VAL A 156 -24.27 10.20 -14.59
CA VAL A 156 -24.55 10.98 -13.38
C VAL A 156 -23.55 12.14 -13.27
N ASP A 157 -24.04 13.36 -13.23
CA ASP A 157 -23.19 14.52 -12.95
C ASP A 157 -22.72 14.47 -11.49
N ALA A 158 -21.42 14.34 -11.28
CA ALA A 158 -20.84 14.29 -9.94
C ALA A 158 -21.15 15.54 -9.08
N LYS A 159 -21.42 16.70 -9.71
CA LYS A 159 -21.82 17.92 -8.99
C LYS A 159 -23.23 17.83 -8.42
N SER A 160 -24.06 16.92 -8.93
CA SER A 160 -25.40 16.66 -8.40
C SER A 160 -25.42 15.73 -7.20
N VAL A 161 -24.26 15.14 -6.83
CA VAL A 161 -24.09 14.23 -5.71
C VAL A 161 -23.26 14.91 -4.61
N ASN A 162 -23.69 14.81 -3.36
CA ASN A 162 -22.91 15.35 -2.25
C ASN A 162 -21.78 14.35 -1.88
N VAL A 163 -20.68 14.37 -2.66
CA VAL A 163 -19.52 13.51 -2.40
C VAL A 163 -18.66 14.09 -1.27
N MET A 164 -18.54 13.36 -0.18
CA MET A 164 -17.91 13.79 1.06
C MET A 164 -16.57 13.08 1.27
N ASN A 165 -15.52 13.87 1.53
CA ASN A 165 -14.22 13.31 1.90
C ASN A 165 -14.22 12.86 3.36
N MET A 166 -14.14 11.57 3.59
CA MET A 166 -14.03 10.97 4.91
C MET A 166 -13.01 9.84 4.92
N ARG A 167 -12.25 9.70 6.01
CA ARG A 167 -11.38 8.53 6.23
C ARG A 167 -12.22 7.30 6.64
N PRO A 168 -11.70 6.06 6.47
CA PRO A 168 -12.48 4.87 6.78
C PRO A 168 -13.12 4.84 8.17
N PRO A 169 -12.42 5.22 9.28
CA PRO A 169 -13.07 5.28 10.60
C PRO A 169 -14.20 6.33 10.69
N GLU A 170 -14.06 7.46 9.99
CA GLU A 170 -15.07 8.52 9.96
C GLU A 170 -16.31 8.04 9.17
N ILE A 171 -16.11 7.29 8.09
CA ILE A 171 -17.19 6.65 7.32
C ILE A 171 -17.96 5.67 8.18
N ALA A 172 -17.26 4.79 8.92
CA ALA A 172 -17.91 3.86 9.82
C ALA A 172 -18.79 4.58 10.85
N ALA A 173 -18.25 5.62 11.49
CA ALA A 173 -18.98 6.41 12.49
C ALA A 173 -20.17 7.19 11.88
N ALA A 174 -20.00 7.82 10.71
CA ALA A 174 -21.07 8.54 10.02
C ALA A 174 -22.17 7.59 9.54
N TRP A 175 -21.80 6.38 9.12
CA TRP A 175 -22.75 5.33 8.76
C TRP A 175 -23.58 4.89 9.96
N GLU A 176 -22.99 4.65 11.11
CA GLU A 176 -23.72 4.24 12.34
C GLU A 176 -24.72 5.29 12.78
N ARG A 177 -24.38 6.59 12.67
CA ARG A 177 -25.32 7.69 13.00
C ARG A 177 -26.38 7.96 11.95
N GLY A 178 -26.24 7.44 10.73
CA GLY A 178 -27.16 7.74 9.63
C GLY A 178 -26.87 9.05 8.90
N ASP A 179 -25.68 9.60 9.04
CA ASP A 179 -25.30 10.90 8.46
C ASP A 179 -25.01 10.83 6.96
N ILE A 180 -24.77 9.64 6.40
CA ILE A 180 -24.49 9.37 4.99
C ILE A 180 -25.45 8.33 4.42
N ASP A 181 -25.77 8.46 3.13
CA ASP A 181 -26.70 7.59 2.41
C ASP A 181 -26.01 6.41 1.72
N ALA A 182 -24.75 6.61 1.30
CA ALA A 182 -23.93 5.60 0.65
C ALA A 182 -22.43 5.83 0.93
N SER A 183 -21.64 4.81 0.68
CA SER A 183 -20.18 4.92 0.69
C SER A 183 -19.55 3.99 -0.33
N PHE A 184 -18.47 4.44 -1.00
CA PHE A 184 -17.60 3.60 -1.77
C PHE A 184 -16.34 3.35 -0.95
N ILE A 185 -16.11 2.12 -0.49
CA ILE A 185 -15.13 1.82 0.53
C ILE A 185 -14.68 0.35 0.48
N TRP A 186 -13.63 0.01 1.18
CA TRP A 186 -13.02 -1.29 1.35
C TRP A 186 -13.11 -1.81 2.80
N ASP A 187 -12.69 -3.05 2.99
CA ASP A 187 -12.62 -3.67 4.30
C ASP A 187 -11.50 -3.08 5.19
N PRO A 188 -11.71 -3.00 6.50
CA PRO A 188 -12.79 -3.62 7.29
C PRO A 188 -14.09 -2.80 7.39
N VAL A 189 -14.15 -1.58 6.86
CA VAL A 189 -15.35 -0.75 6.94
C VAL A 189 -16.47 -1.29 6.04
N LEU A 190 -16.12 -1.81 4.87
CA LEU A 190 -17.07 -2.39 3.93
C LEU A 190 -17.93 -3.49 4.59
N SER A 191 -17.32 -4.46 5.25
CA SER A 191 -18.03 -5.53 5.96
C SER A 191 -18.97 -5.01 7.04
N LYS A 192 -18.57 -3.95 7.76
CA LYS A 192 -19.44 -3.33 8.77
C LYS A 192 -20.68 -2.70 8.16
N ILE A 193 -20.51 -1.90 7.11
CA ILE A 193 -21.64 -1.16 6.51
C ILE A 193 -22.56 -2.07 5.67
N ARG A 194 -22.05 -3.16 5.10
CA ARG A 194 -22.85 -4.17 4.39
C ARG A 194 -23.92 -4.82 5.28
N ARG A 195 -23.74 -4.89 6.59
CA ARG A 195 -24.73 -5.46 7.52
C ARG A 195 -26.04 -4.66 7.54
N SER A 196 -26.03 -3.40 7.18
CA SER A 196 -27.19 -2.50 7.12
C SER A 196 -27.29 -1.76 5.78
N GLY A 197 -26.63 -2.29 4.75
CA GLY A 197 -26.60 -1.71 3.40
C GLY A 197 -26.65 -2.76 2.31
N LYS A 198 -26.88 -2.27 1.09
CA LYS A 198 -26.93 -3.07 -0.14
C LYS A 198 -25.78 -2.67 -1.05
N ALA A 199 -25.00 -3.64 -1.54
CA ALA A 199 -24.01 -3.40 -2.58
C ALA A 199 -24.69 -2.98 -3.89
N ILE A 200 -24.19 -1.90 -4.51
CA ILE A 200 -24.71 -1.33 -5.76
C ILE A 200 -23.78 -1.64 -6.93
N ALA A 201 -22.48 -1.46 -6.74
CA ALA A 201 -21.43 -1.69 -7.74
C ALA A 201 -20.08 -1.86 -7.04
N ASN A 202 -19.06 -2.29 -7.78
CA ASN A 202 -17.70 -2.41 -7.26
C ASN A 202 -16.66 -1.93 -8.28
N SER A 203 -15.39 -1.82 -7.86
CA SER A 203 -14.31 -1.39 -8.72
C SER A 203 -14.07 -2.34 -9.91
N GLY A 204 -14.33 -3.63 -9.76
CA GLY A 204 -14.24 -4.60 -10.86
C GLY A 204 -15.26 -4.35 -11.96
N ASP A 205 -16.47 -3.88 -11.61
CA ASP A 205 -17.47 -3.50 -12.62
C ASP A 205 -17.02 -2.28 -13.43
N VAL A 206 -16.37 -1.32 -12.78
CA VAL A 206 -15.74 -0.15 -13.42
C VAL A 206 -14.52 -0.58 -14.24
N GLY A 207 -13.73 -1.49 -13.73
CA GLY A 207 -12.55 -2.06 -14.38
C GLY A 207 -12.86 -2.76 -15.70
N LYS A 208 -13.94 -3.56 -15.75
CA LYS A 208 -14.43 -4.22 -16.97
C LYS A 208 -14.82 -3.23 -18.08
N LYS A 209 -15.13 -1.99 -17.72
CA LYS A 209 -15.42 -0.89 -18.65
C LYS A 209 -14.17 -0.11 -19.09
N GLY A 210 -12.97 -0.61 -18.76
CA GLY A 210 -11.69 -0.04 -19.20
C GLY A 210 -10.96 0.82 -18.15
N TYR A 211 -11.42 0.83 -16.91
CA TYR A 211 -10.88 1.65 -15.82
C TYR A 211 -10.46 0.79 -14.61
N PRO A 212 -9.53 -0.18 -14.80
CA PRO A 212 -9.09 -1.05 -13.71
C PRO A 212 -8.31 -0.28 -12.64
N THR A 213 -8.33 -0.80 -11.42
CA THR A 213 -7.56 -0.30 -10.28
C THR A 213 -6.79 -1.45 -9.63
N PHE A 214 -5.67 -1.12 -9.00
CA PHE A 214 -4.86 -2.06 -8.25
C PHE A 214 -4.27 -1.38 -7.02
N ASP A 215 -3.83 -2.18 -6.06
CA ASP A 215 -2.93 -1.75 -5.01
C ASP A 215 -1.53 -2.29 -5.27
N GLY A 216 -0.52 -1.51 -4.91
CA GLY A 216 0.86 -1.86 -5.17
C GLY A 216 1.82 -1.48 -4.05
N LEU A 217 2.95 -2.17 -4.03
CA LEU A 217 4.12 -1.77 -3.26
C LEU A 217 4.91 -0.73 -4.02
N VAL A 218 5.11 0.39 -3.37
CA VAL A 218 5.82 1.54 -3.90
C VAL A 218 7.03 1.82 -3.02
N VAL A 219 8.17 2.08 -3.62
CA VAL A 219 9.41 2.40 -2.93
C VAL A 219 9.93 3.78 -3.34
N ASN A 220 10.60 4.49 -2.45
CA ASN A 220 11.40 5.63 -2.83
C ASN A 220 12.54 5.14 -3.74
N ALA A 221 12.66 5.69 -4.94
CA ALA A 221 13.55 5.16 -5.97
C ALA A 221 15.03 5.21 -5.56
N LYS A 222 15.48 6.32 -4.99
CA LYS A 222 16.88 6.48 -4.53
C LYS A 222 17.18 5.50 -3.40
N TRP A 223 16.34 5.46 -2.37
CA TRP A 223 16.53 4.53 -1.25
C TRP A 223 16.53 3.07 -1.72
N ALA A 224 15.63 2.69 -2.60
CA ALA A 224 15.53 1.32 -3.11
C ALA A 224 16.77 0.90 -3.91
N ALA A 225 17.37 1.81 -4.69
CA ALA A 225 18.61 1.54 -5.41
C ALA A 225 19.79 1.28 -4.47
N GLU A 226 19.83 1.96 -3.32
CA GLU A 226 20.84 1.79 -2.27
C GLU A 226 20.57 0.57 -1.37
N ASN A 227 19.33 0.03 -1.35
CA ASN A 227 18.86 -1.05 -0.47
C ASN A 227 18.20 -2.18 -1.25
N LYS A 228 18.80 -2.56 -2.39
CA LYS A 228 18.26 -3.56 -3.31
C LYS A 228 17.97 -4.91 -2.65
N ASP A 229 18.87 -5.36 -1.78
CA ASP A 229 18.74 -6.59 -0.99
C ASP A 229 17.44 -6.62 -0.16
N PHE A 230 17.12 -5.49 0.48
CA PHE A 230 15.87 -5.36 1.22
C PHE A 230 14.65 -5.49 0.32
N VAL A 231 14.60 -4.76 -0.79
CA VAL A 231 13.44 -4.76 -1.69
C VAL A 231 13.20 -6.15 -2.29
N VAL A 232 14.27 -6.85 -2.68
CA VAL A 232 14.18 -8.23 -3.19
C VAL A 232 13.66 -9.20 -2.14
N ALA A 233 14.18 -9.15 -0.91
CA ALA A 233 13.75 -10.03 0.18
C ALA A 233 12.29 -9.73 0.59
N MET A 234 11.89 -8.46 0.61
CA MET A 234 10.52 -8.03 0.86
C MET A 234 9.55 -8.63 -0.19
N ILE A 235 9.88 -8.53 -1.48
CA ILE A 235 9.07 -9.12 -2.56
C ILE A 235 8.96 -10.64 -2.38
N LYS A 236 10.08 -11.34 -2.06
CA LYS A 236 10.06 -12.79 -1.81
C LYS A 236 9.13 -13.16 -0.66
N ALA A 237 9.18 -12.43 0.46
CA ALA A 237 8.35 -12.69 1.63
C ALA A 237 6.86 -12.46 1.33
N ILE A 238 6.52 -11.39 0.62
CA ILE A 238 5.14 -11.09 0.21
C ILE A 238 4.63 -12.12 -0.79
N ALA A 239 5.39 -12.44 -1.82
CA ALA A 239 5.03 -13.47 -2.81
C ALA A 239 4.78 -14.84 -2.15
N LYS A 240 5.57 -15.19 -1.12
CA LYS A 240 5.39 -16.41 -0.35
C LYS A 240 4.09 -16.38 0.47
N ALA A 241 3.75 -15.25 1.09
CA ALA A 241 2.50 -15.08 1.82
C ALA A 241 1.29 -15.20 0.91
N ASP A 242 1.33 -14.54 -0.27
CA ASP A 242 0.29 -14.63 -1.29
C ASP A 242 0.13 -16.05 -1.83
N ALA A 243 1.25 -16.75 -2.09
CA ALA A 243 1.24 -18.16 -2.51
C ALA A 243 0.68 -19.08 -1.41
N ASN A 244 0.99 -18.81 -0.14
CA ASN A 244 0.39 -19.55 0.98
C ASN A 244 -1.13 -19.44 0.95
N TYR A 245 -1.67 -18.25 0.79
CA TYR A 245 -3.12 -18.05 0.68
C TYR A 245 -3.70 -18.77 -0.53
N ARG A 246 -3.18 -18.51 -1.76
CA ARG A 246 -3.70 -19.12 -2.98
C ARG A 246 -3.73 -20.65 -2.93
N ASN A 247 -2.68 -21.26 -2.38
CA ASN A 247 -2.53 -22.71 -2.35
C ASN A 247 -3.28 -23.38 -1.18
N ASN A 248 -3.66 -22.62 -0.15
CA ASN A 248 -4.23 -23.16 1.08
C ASN A 248 -5.48 -22.39 1.54
N THR A 249 -6.25 -21.79 0.63
CA THR A 249 -7.41 -20.94 0.94
C THR A 249 -8.35 -21.60 1.96
N ALA A 250 -8.58 -22.93 1.87
CA ALA A 250 -9.41 -23.67 2.79
C ALA A 250 -8.90 -23.70 4.25
N LYS A 251 -7.64 -23.36 4.50
CA LYS A 251 -7.06 -23.27 5.85
C LYS A 251 -7.19 -21.87 6.47
N TRP A 252 -7.48 -20.88 5.65
CA TRP A 252 -7.63 -19.49 6.10
C TRP A 252 -9.05 -19.25 6.62
N THR A 253 -9.35 -19.90 7.74
CA THR A 253 -10.66 -19.85 8.38
C THR A 253 -10.61 -19.04 9.67
N VAL A 254 -11.79 -18.62 10.15
CA VAL A 254 -11.93 -17.94 11.44
C VAL A 254 -11.23 -18.75 12.54
N GLY A 255 -10.38 -18.09 13.32
CA GLY A 255 -9.60 -18.72 14.39
C GLY A 255 -8.24 -19.29 13.95
N SER A 256 -7.95 -19.38 12.63
CA SER A 256 -6.62 -19.78 12.16
C SER A 256 -5.55 -18.72 12.49
N PRO A 257 -4.27 -19.12 12.66
CA PRO A 257 -3.19 -18.17 12.90
C PRO A 257 -3.08 -17.09 11.82
N GLU A 258 -3.32 -17.46 10.56
CA GLU A 258 -3.26 -16.56 9.41
C GLU A 258 -4.33 -15.49 9.49
N VAL A 259 -5.59 -15.89 9.72
CA VAL A 259 -6.73 -14.95 9.84
C VAL A 259 -6.56 -14.05 11.06
N LYS A 260 -6.06 -14.57 12.19
CA LYS A 260 -5.74 -13.76 13.37
C LYS A 260 -4.67 -12.72 13.08
N ALA A 261 -3.61 -13.09 12.34
CA ALA A 261 -2.57 -12.16 11.94
C ALA A 261 -3.12 -11.03 11.07
N VAL A 262 -3.93 -11.36 10.05
CA VAL A 262 -4.59 -10.36 9.20
C VAL A 262 -5.49 -9.45 10.04
N ALA A 263 -6.38 -10.00 10.85
CA ALA A 263 -7.29 -9.23 11.70
C ALA A 263 -6.57 -8.27 12.65
N LYS A 264 -5.47 -8.73 13.27
CA LYS A 264 -4.63 -7.92 14.16
C LYS A 264 -4.06 -6.69 13.44
N TRP A 265 -3.48 -6.86 12.26
CA TRP A 265 -2.81 -5.80 11.51
C TRP A 265 -3.76 -4.85 10.79
N THR A 266 -4.99 -5.29 10.50
CA THR A 266 -6.00 -4.50 9.78
C THR A 266 -7.11 -3.97 10.68
N LYS A 267 -7.20 -4.48 11.92
CA LYS A 267 -8.31 -4.23 12.86
C LYS A 267 -9.67 -4.70 12.33
N ALA A 268 -9.65 -5.66 11.42
CA ALA A 268 -10.85 -6.34 10.95
C ALA A 268 -11.40 -7.31 11.99
N ASP A 269 -12.70 -7.57 11.96
CA ASP A 269 -13.27 -8.70 12.70
C ASP A 269 -12.78 -10.00 12.05
N GLU A 270 -12.28 -10.98 12.81
CA GLU A 270 -11.78 -12.26 12.26
C GLU A 270 -12.78 -12.95 11.35
N LYS A 271 -14.09 -12.88 11.68
CA LYS A 271 -15.17 -13.50 10.90
C LYS A 271 -15.33 -12.91 9.50
N ASP A 272 -14.91 -11.65 9.29
CA ASP A 272 -15.07 -10.96 8.02
C ASP A 272 -13.82 -11.16 7.11
N VAL A 273 -12.66 -11.53 7.68
CA VAL A 273 -11.39 -11.66 6.96
C VAL A 273 -11.46 -12.63 5.78
N PRO A 274 -12.00 -13.85 5.88
CA PRO A 274 -12.03 -14.79 4.76
C PRO A 274 -12.82 -14.26 3.55
N GLU A 275 -13.98 -13.62 3.77
CA GLU A 275 -14.78 -13.02 2.71
C GLU A 275 -14.08 -11.80 2.10
N ALA A 276 -13.52 -10.93 2.93
CA ALA A 276 -12.79 -9.76 2.47
C ALA A 276 -11.58 -10.13 1.59
N MET A 277 -10.80 -11.14 1.99
CA MET A 277 -9.67 -11.63 1.20
C MET A 277 -10.09 -12.25 -0.14
N ALA A 278 -11.22 -12.93 -0.19
CA ALA A 278 -11.74 -13.53 -1.42
C ALA A 278 -12.22 -12.50 -2.47
N ALA A 279 -12.38 -11.24 -2.07
CA ALA A 279 -12.80 -10.17 -2.96
C ALA A 279 -11.66 -9.60 -3.82
N PHE A 280 -10.40 -9.89 -3.48
CA PHE A 280 -9.22 -9.45 -4.23
C PHE A 280 -8.77 -10.48 -5.27
N GLY A 281 -8.22 -9.99 -6.39
CA GLY A 281 -7.38 -10.78 -7.28
C GLY A 281 -5.92 -10.69 -6.85
N LEU A 282 -5.26 -11.81 -6.58
CA LEU A 282 -3.86 -11.84 -6.15
C LEU A 282 -2.98 -12.41 -7.27
N PRO A 283 -2.35 -11.58 -8.13
CA PRO A 283 -1.49 -12.06 -9.21
C PRO A 283 -0.22 -12.73 -8.65
N ASP A 284 0.09 -13.92 -9.13
CA ASP A 284 1.34 -14.59 -8.79
C ASP A 284 2.55 -13.93 -9.47
N ALA A 285 3.77 -14.34 -9.09
CA ALA A 285 5.00 -13.73 -9.58
C ALA A 285 5.13 -13.78 -11.12
N ALA A 286 4.65 -14.84 -11.76
CA ALA A 286 4.66 -14.96 -13.24
C ALA A 286 3.64 -14.00 -13.87
N THR A 287 2.43 -13.96 -13.32
CA THR A 287 1.35 -13.06 -13.74
C THR A 287 1.73 -11.59 -13.55
N GLN A 288 2.49 -11.24 -12.50
CA GLN A 288 3.01 -9.88 -12.27
C GLN A 288 3.75 -9.32 -13.49
N MET A 289 4.53 -10.17 -14.21
CA MET A 289 5.31 -9.76 -15.38
C MET A 289 4.49 -9.65 -16.66
N SER A 290 3.22 -10.02 -16.65
CA SER A 290 2.35 -9.97 -17.83
C SER A 290 2.09 -8.54 -18.30
N ALA A 291 1.60 -8.42 -19.54
CA ALA A 291 1.18 -7.14 -20.12
C ALA A 291 0.00 -6.49 -19.34
N THR A 292 -0.73 -7.26 -18.55
CA THR A 292 -1.81 -6.74 -17.69
C THR A 292 -1.26 -5.93 -16.52
N TRP A 293 -0.12 -6.33 -15.96
CA TRP A 293 0.45 -5.73 -14.75
C TRP A 293 1.75 -4.98 -15.02
N LEU A 294 2.84 -5.38 -14.38
CA LEU A 294 4.12 -4.67 -14.45
C LEU A 294 4.76 -4.69 -15.86
N GLY A 295 4.33 -5.60 -16.74
CA GLY A 295 4.76 -5.65 -18.14
C GLY A 295 4.14 -4.58 -19.05
N GLY A 296 3.45 -3.58 -18.49
CA GLY A 296 2.94 -2.42 -19.22
C GLY A 296 1.56 -1.94 -18.78
N GLY A 297 0.68 -2.85 -18.34
CA GLY A 297 -0.70 -2.51 -17.96
C GLY A 297 -0.77 -1.57 -16.77
N ALA A 298 0.09 -1.74 -15.76
CA ALA A 298 0.16 -0.84 -14.62
C ALA A 298 0.51 0.60 -15.06
N ALA A 299 1.49 0.78 -15.93
CA ALA A 299 1.85 2.09 -16.48
C ALA A 299 0.67 2.72 -17.25
N LYS A 300 -0.05 1.91 -18.04
CA LYS A 300 -1.26 2.35 -18.74
C LYS A 300 -2.38 2.75 -17.76
N THR A 301 -2.57 2.00 -16.70
CA THR A 301 -3.54 2.35 -15.64
C THR A 301 -3.18 3.67 -14.99
N LEU A 302 -1.91 3.91 -14.65
CA LEU A 302 -1.44 5.19 -14.11
C LEU A 302 -1.70 6.34 -15.09
N ALA A 303 -1.41 6.16 -16.38
CA ALA A 303 -1.66 7.16 -17.42
C ALA A 303 -3.16 7.52 -17.52
N ASN A 304 -4.03 6.52 -17.62
CA ASN A 304 -5.48 6.70 -17.71
C ASN A 304 -6.05 7.40 -16.46
N THR A 305 -5.60 6.96 -15.28
CA THR A 305 -5.99 7.55 -13.99
C THR A 305 -5.54 9.00 -13.90
N SER A 306 -4.31 9.31 -14.31
CA SER A 306 -3.77 10.66 -14.30
C SER A 306 -4.54 11.59 -15.26
N ALA A 307 -4.86 11.10 -16.46
CA ALA A 307 -5.67 11.84 -17.43
C ALA A 307 -7.06 12.16 -16.84
N PHE A 308 -7.70 11.19 -16.20
CA PHE A 308 -8.97 11.38 -15.53
C PHE A 308 -8.87 12.38 -14.35
N LEU A 309 -7.85 12.27 -13.50
CA LEU A 309 -7.64 13.21 -12.40
C LEU A 309 -7.39 14.65 -12.89
N LYS A 310 -6.71 14.80 -14.03
CA LYS A 310 -6.56 16.12 -14.69
C LYS A 310 -7.89 16.64 -15.20
N GLU A 311 -8.70 15.82 -15.85
CA GLU A 311 -10.06 16.19 -16.29
C GLU A 311 -10.94 16.67 -15.11
N GLN A 312 -10.77 16.04 -13.94
CA GLN A 312 -11.46 16.43 -12.70
C GLN A 312 -10.83 17.64 -11.99
N GLY A 313 -9.82 18.30 -12.58
CA GLY A 313 -9.12 19.43 -11.98
C GLY A 313 -8.29 19.09 -10.74
N ARG A 314 -7.98 17.81 -10.52
CA ARG A 314 -7.17 17.33 -9.38
C ARG A 314 -5.68 17.31 -9.68
N LEU A 315 -5.30 17.32 -10.96
CA LEU A 315 -3.94 17.45 -11.45
C LEU A 315 -3.83 18.59 -12.46
N GLN A 316 -2.74 19.33 -12.42
CA GLN A 316 -2.45 20.38 -13.40
C GLN A 316 -1.89 19.78 -14.69
N GLU A 317 -0.99 18.80 -14.55
CA GLU A 317 -0.27 18.18 -15.64
C GLU A 317 -0.28 16.66 -15.53
N VAL A 318 -0.11 15.99 -16.67
CA VAL A 318 0.10 14.55 -16.77
C VAL A 318 1.39 14.31 -17.54
N LYS A 319 2.05 13.19 -17.26
CA LYS A 319 3.27 12.81 -17.99
C LYS A 319 2.91 12.10 -19.30
N PRO A 320 3.78 12.18 -20.31
CA PRO A 320 3.57 11.48 -21.57
C PRO A 320 3.73 9.96 -21.43
N ASP A 321 4.49 9.51 -20.43
CA ASP A 321 4.75 8.09 -20.16
C ASP A 321 4.91 7.84 -18.65
N TYR A 322 4.34 6.73 -18.18
CA TYR A 322 4.40 6.29 -16.80
C TYR A 322 5.23 5.00 -16.62
N SER A 323 5.80 4.44 -17.70
CA SER A 323 6.62 3.23 -17.64
C SER A 323 7.85 3.40 -16.75
N ALA A 324 8.41 4.61 -16.73
CA ALA A 324 9.54 4.95 -15.86
C ALA A 324 9.26 4.81 -14.35
N PHE A 325 7.98 4.74 -13.95
CA PHE A 325 7.58 4.57 -12.54
C PHE A 325 7.31 3.10 -12.17
N VAL A 326 7.49 2.16 -13.10
CA VAL A 326 7.33 0.72 -12.88
C VAL A 326 8.71 0.07 -12.99
N ASP A 327 9.17 -0.57 -11.91
CA ASP A 327 10.48 -1.23 -11.90
C ASP A 327 10.36 -2.72 -11.64
N THR A 328 10.56 -3.50 -12.72
CA THR A 328 10.50 -4.97 -12.68
C THR A 328 11.82 -5.62 -12.29
N SER A 329 12.90 -4.87 -12.12
CA SER A 329 14.24 -5.42 -11.88
C SER A 329 14.32 -6.17 -10.55
N TYR A 330 13.66 -5.66 -9.51
CA TYR A 330 13.59 -6.28 -8.19
C TYR A 330 12.83 -7.60 -8.23
N LEU A 331 11.70 -7.65 -8.94
CA LEU A 331 10.94 -8.88 -9.11
C LEU A 331 11.73 -9.93 -9.90
N LYS A 332 12.37 -9.54 -11.00
CA LYS A 332 13.26 -10.45 -11.78
C LYS A 332 14.36 -11.05 -10.90
N GLU A 333 14.93 -10.26 -10.00
CA GLU A 333 15.93 -10.75 -9.05
C GLU A 333 15.32 -11.66 -7.98
N ALA A 334 14.12 -11.34 -7.51
CA ALA A 334 13.40 -12.16 -6.54
C ALA A 334 12.99 -13.53 -7.07
N MET A 335 12.82 -13.67 -8.40
CA MET A 335 12.46 -14.93 -9.06
C MET A 335 13.64 -15.86 -9.36
N LYS A 336 14.89 -15.39 -9.22
CA LYS A 336 16.10 -16.23 -9.32
C LYS A 336 16.28 -17.10 -8.08
#